data_d36fbe5e142208d06aa6635ac450cbe0
#
_entry.id   d36fbe5e142208d06aa6635ac450cbe0
#
_cell.length_a   1.000
_cell.length_b   1.000
_cell.length_c   1.000
_cell.angle_alpha   90.00
_cell.angle_beta   90.00
_cell.angle_gamma   90.00
#
_symmetry.space_group_name_H-M   'P 1'
#
loop_
_entity.id
_entity.type
_entity.pdbx_description
1 polymer ?
#
loop_
_entity_poly.entity_id
_entity_poly.type
_entity_poly.pdbx_seq_one_letter_code
_entity_poly.pdbx_strand_id
1 'polypeptide(L)'
;MARPLRVISSTGIYHVMLRGINRQIIFEFPIDYLKFIDLLYSMISPKDEAGRTLPPRCRIYAYCLMPNHVHLVLQEKDEKLSVVVKRIAAAYALYYNKKYEHYGHLFQDRFKSEPVNDESYFVTLLNLS
;
A
#
# COMPACT_ATOMS: atom_id res chain seq x y z
N MET A 1 11.02 23.06 2.62
CA MET A 1 12.05 22.10 3.06
C MET A 1 11.98 20.85 2.21
N ALA A 2 13.10 20.41 1.69
CA ALA A 2 13.16 19.20 0.88
C ALA A 2 12.91 17.95 1.75
N ARG A 3 12.18 16.97 1.20
CA ARG A 3 12.00 15.69 1.87
C ARG A 3 13.30 14.88 1.80
N PRO A 4 13.66 14.16 2.87
CA PRO A 4 14.79 13.24 2.78
C PRO A 4 14.53 12.16 1.75
N LEU A 5 15.58 11.70 1.08
CA LEU A 5 15.49 10.59 0.14
C LEU A 5 15.16 9.32 0.91
N ARG A 6 14.35 8.45 0.27
CA ARG A 6 14.05 7.15 0.85
C ARG A 6 15.28 6.24 0.75
N VAL A 7 15.49 5.45 1.80
CA VAL A 7 16.55 4.45 1.79
C VAL A 7 16.17 3.33 0.82
N ILE A 8 17.11 2.94 -0.03
CA ILE A 8 16.89 1.92 -1.05
C ILE A 8 17.19 0.54 -0.46
N SER A 9 16.27 -0.40 -0.68
CA SER A 9 16.45 -1.79 -0.27
C SER A 9 17.36 -2.54 -1.24
N SER A 10 18.27 -3.36 -0.71
CA SER A 10 19.11 -4.23 -1.52
C SER A 10 18.33 -5.39 -2.15
N THR A 11 17.18 -5.75 -1.59
CA THR A 11 16.34 -6.85 -2.09
C THR A 11 15.18 -6.38 -2.95
N GLY A 12 14.92 -5.06 -2.95
CA GLY A 12 13.70 -4.49 -3.54
C GLY A 12 12.47 -4.65 -2.67
N ILE A 13 12.61 -5.23 -1.48
CA ILE A 13 11.51 -5.47 -0.54
C ILE A 13 11.46 -4.35 0.49
N TYR A 14 10.25 -3.86 0.74
CA TYR A 14 10.01 -2.75 1.69
C TYR A 14 8.83 -3.07 2.59
N HIS A 15 8.96 -2.65 3.85
CA HIS A 15 7.83 -2.54 4.76
C HIS A 15 7.26 -1.13 4.63
N VAL A 16 6.02 -1.03 4.22
CA VAL A 16 5.33 0.23 3.96
C VAL A 16 4.20 0.42 4.95
N MET A 17 4.05 1.64 5.46
CA MET A 17 2.91 2.00 6.30
C MET A 17 2.18 3.19 5.71
N LEU A 18 0.87 3.05 5.53
CA LEU A 18 -0.06 4.11 5.17
C LEU A 18 -0.91 4.43 6.39
N ARG A 19 -1.01 5.69 6.75
CA ARG A 19 -1.76 6.13 7.92
C ARG A 19 -2.84 7.12 7.51
N GLY A 20 -4.03 7.00 8.09
CA GLY A 20 -5.08 8.00 7.92
C GLY A 20 -4.62 9.36 8.42
N ILE A 21 -4.97 10.43 7.68
CA ILE A 21 -4.62 11.79 8.08
C ILE A 21 -5.24 12.08 9.45
N ASN A 22 -4.47 12.71 10.34
CA ASN A 22 -4.90 13.02 11.70
C ASN A 22 -5.43 11.78 12.46
N ARG A 23 -4.88 10.61 12.12
CA ARG A 23 -5.26 9.31 12.72
C ARG A 23 -6.72 8.93 12.48
N GLN A 24 -7.37 9.51 11.48
CA GLN A 24 -8.75 9.16 11.19
C GLN A 24 -8.90 7.70 10.78
N ILE A 25 -10.08 7.16 11.01
CA ILE A 25 -10.47 5.83 10.54
C ILE A 25 -10.53 5.86 9.01
N ILE A 26 -9.97 4.84 8.39
CA ILE A 26 -9.99 4.65 6.93
C ILE A 26 -10.79 3.43 6.52
N PHE A 27 -11.14 2.56 7.46
CA PHE A 27 -12.02 1.43 7.22
C PHE A 27 -13.17 1.50 8.21
N GLU A 28 -14.37 1.80 7.72
CA GLU A 28 -15.57 1.94 8.57
C GLU A 28 -16.30 0.60 8.73
N PHE A 29 -16.35 -0.19 7.67
CA PHE A 29 -17.08 -1.45 7.62
C PHE A 29 -16.25 -2.54 6.95
N PRO A 30 -16.60 -3.82 7.18
CA PRO A 30 -15.86 -4.94 6.54
C PRO A 30 -15.70 -4.81 5.04
N ILE A 31 -16.70 -4.27 4.33
CA ILE A 31 -16.62 -4.09 2.88
C ILE A 31 -15.48 -3.16 2.46
N ASP A 32 -15.10 -2.22 3.32
CA ASP A 32 -14.00 -1.29 3.03
C ASP A 32 -12.65 -2.03 3.04
N TYR A 33 -12.48 -2.97 3.98
CA TYR A 33 -11.29 -3.83 4.00
C TYR A 33 -11.21 -4.67 2.74
N LEU A 34 -12.33 -5.25 2.32
CA LEU A 34 -12.39 -6.07 1.10
C LEU A 34 -12.05 -5.24 -0.13
N LYS A 35 -12.49 -3.99 -0.18
CA LYS A 35 -12.16 -3.09 -1.29
C LYS A 35 -10.66 -2.85 -1.36
N PHE A 36 -10.01 -2.62 -0.22
CA PHE A 36 -8.56 -2.41 -0.18
C PHE A 36 -7.82 -3.67 -0.65
N ILE A 37 -8.24 -4.84 -0.19
CA ILE A 37 -7.66 -6.12 -0.62
C ILE A 37 -7.81 -6.30 -2.12
N ASP A 38 -8.98 -5.95 -2.68
CA ASP A 38 -9.21 -6.01 -4.12
C ASP A 38 -8.24 -5.12 -4.90
N LEU A 39 -7.96 -3.92 -4.37
CA LEU A 39 -6.97 -3.03 -4.96
C LEU A 39 -5.56 -3.63 -4.92
N LEU A 40 -5.21 -4.31 -3.83
CA LEU A 40 -3.92 -5.02 -3.75
C LEU A 40 -3.82 -6.10 -4.82
N TYR A 41 -4.89 -6.88 -5.02
CA TYR A 41 -4.93 -7.88 -6.09
C TYR A 41 -4.75 -7.25 -7.47
N SER A 42 -5.29 -6.07 -7.69
CA SER A 42 -5.15 -5.39 -8.98
C SER A 42 -3.69 -4.98 -9.27
N MET A 43 -2.86 -4.87 -8.23
CA MET A 43 -1.43 -4.57 -8.40
C MET A 43 -0.62 -5.83 -8.77
N ILE A 44 -0.98 -6.99 -8.19
CA ILE A 44 -0.25 -8.24 -8.44
C ILE A 44 -0.78 -8.99 -9.67
N SER A 45 -1.99 -8.70 -10.11
CA SER A 45 -2.60 -9.34 -11.29
C SER A 45 -3.42 -8.32 -12.08
N PRO A 46 -2.77 -7.28 -12.63
CA PRO A 46 -3.49 -6.25 -13.37
C PRO A 46 -4.07 -6.80 -14.69
N LYS A 47 -5.17 -6.22 -15.11
CA LYS A 47 -5.86 -6.61 -16.35
C LYS A 47 -5.91 -5.43 -17.32
N ASP A 48 -5.85 -5.70 -18.61
CA ASP A 48 -6.12 -4.68 -19.63
C ASP A 48 -7.62 -4.58 -19.90
N GLU A 49 -8.02 -3.70 -20.81
CA GLU A 49 -9.44 -3.48 -21.15
C GLU A 49 -10.12 -4.74 -21.71
N ALA A 50 -9.35 -5.63 -22.33
CA ALA A 50 -9.86 -6.88 -22.86
C ALA A 50 -9.87 -8.00 -21.82
N GLY A 51 -9.50 -7.71 -20.56
CA GLY A 51 -9.47 -8.70 -19.49
C GLY A 51 -8.24 -9.59 -19.49
N ARG A 52 -7.22 -9.28 -20.31
CA ARG A 52 -5.99 -10.06 -20.35
C ARG A 52 -5.09 -9.68 -19.19
N THR A 53 -4.43 -10.68 -18.58
CA THR A 53 -3.52 -10.45 -17.46
C THR A 53 -2.24 -9.78 -17.96
N LEU A 54 -1.91 -8.67 -17.30
CA LEU A 54 -0.65 -7.93 -17.53
C LEU A 54 0.41 -8.36 -16.51
N PRO A 55 1.69 -8.03 -16.75
CA PRO A 55 2.73 -8.32 -15.76
C PRO A 55 2.42 -7.65 -14.41
N PRO A 56 2.76 -8.29 -13.29
CA PRO A 56 2.55 -7.70 -11.96
C PRO A 56 3.26 -6.36 -11.81
N ARG A 57 2.59 -5.39 -11.16
CA ARG A 57 3.21 -4.10 -10.85
C ARG A 57 4.14 -4.19 -9.65
N CYS A 58 3.86 -5.12 -8.76
CA CYS A 58 4.69 -5.39 -7.60
C CYS A 58 4.39 -6.82 -7.11
N ARG A 59 5.19 -7.28 -6.15
CA ARG A 59 4.92 -8.52 -5.44
C ARG A 59 4.54 -8.15 -4.01
N ILE A 60 3.46 -8.73 -3.48
CA ILE A 60 3.01 -8.47 -2.11
C ILE A 60 3.19 -9.74 -1.29
N TYR A 61 3.98 -9.65 -0.22
CA TYR A 61 4.26 -10.77 0.65
C TYR A 61 3.32 -10.86 1.84
N ALA A 62 2.88 -9.70 2.33
CA ALA A 62 2.02 -9.65 3.52
C ALA A 62 1.30 -8.31 3.58
N TYR A 63 0.17 -8.29 4.27
CA TYR A 63 -0.53 -7.06 4.60
C TYR A 63 -1.22 -7.21 5.95
N CYS A 64 -1.41 -6.07 6.62
CA CYS A 64 -2.17 -5.99 7.85
C CYS A 64 -2.98 -4.71 7.81
N LEU A 65 -4.30 -4.85 7.83
CA LEU A 65 -5.22 -3.72 7.70
C LEU A 65 -5.81 -3.41 9.06
N MET A 66 -5.45 -2.24 9.60
CA MET A 66 -5.95 -1.75 10.88
C MET A 66 -6.95 -0.61 10.62
N PRO A 67 -7.84 -0.30 11.57
CA PRO A 67 -8.88 0.71 11.31
C PRO A 67 -8.38 2.05 10.78
N ASN A 68 -7.20 2.50 11.16
CA ASN A 68 -6.68 3.80 10.75
C ASN A 68 -5.31 3.75 10.06
N HIS A 69 -4.80 2.55 9.75
CA HIS A 69 -3.52 2.42 9.05
C HIS A 69 -3.37 1.05 8.42
N VAL A 70 -2.42 0.95 7.50
CA VAL A 70 -2.15 -0.27 6.74
C VAL A 70 -0.65 -0.55 6.77
N HIS A 71 -0.29 -1.81 7.00
CA HIS A 71 1.07 -2.30 6.80
C HIS A 71 1.11 -3.19 5.58
N LEU A 72 2.10 -2.98 4.72
CA LEU A 72 2.33 -3.80 3.53
C LEU A 72 3.80 -4.21 3.51
N VAL A 73 4.06 -5.45 3.12
CA VAL A 73 5.41 -5.90 2.78
C VAL A 73 5.38 -6.24 1.30
N LEU A 74 6.08 -5.45 0.50
CA LEU A 74 6.03 -5.61 -0.96
C LEU A 74 7.40 -5.46 -1.59
N GLN A 75 7.54 -6.02 -2.78
CA GLN A 75 8.77 -5.95 -3.57
C GLN A 75 8.52 -5.17 -4.84
N GLU A 76 9.43 -4.23 -5.14
CA GLU A 76 9.41 -3.49 -6.39
C GLU A 76 9.63 -4.42 -7.58
N LYS A 77 8.98 -4.09 -8.67
CA LYS A 77 9.20 -4.68 -9.99
C LYS A 77 9.70 -3.58 -10.92
N ASP A 78 9.05 -3.40 -12.07
CA ASP A 78 9.45 -2.38 -13.03
C ASP A 78 9.13 -0.96 -12.57
N GLU A 79 8.03 -0.80 -11.81
CA GLU A 79 7.65 0.49 -11.26
C GLU A 79 8.28 0.69 -9.89
N LYS A 80 8.60 1.95 -9.58
CA LYS A 80 9.16 2.32 -8.27
C LYS A 80 8.10 2.17 -7.18
N LEU A 81 8.56 1.89 -5.97
CA LEU A 81 7.72 1.77 -4.78
C LEU A 81 6.72 2.92 -4.65
N SER A 82 7.21 4.16 -4.79
CA SER A 82 6.37 5.35 -4.63
C SER A 82 5.22 5.40 -5.63
N VAL A 83 5.42 4.92 -6.85
CA VAL A 83 4.38 4.89 -7.88
C VAL A 83 3.30 3.87 -7.51
N VAL A 84 3.71 2.68 -7.11
CA VAL A 84 2.77 1.61 -6.74
C VAL A 84 1.95 2.01 -5.51
N VAL A 85 2.61 2.50 -4.46
CA VAL A 85 1.92 2.88 -3.21
C VAL A 85 0.96 4.03 -3.43
N LYS A 86 1.38 5.04 -4.21
CA LYS A 86 0.49 6.17 -4.54
C LYS A 86 -0.73 5.72 -5.33
N ARG A 87 -0.57 4.77 -6.23
CA ARG A 87 -1.68 4.22 -7.01
C ARG A 87 -2.71 3.54 -6.10
N ILE A 88 -2.24 2.72 -5.17
CA ILE A 88 -3.11 2.05 -4.19
C ILE A 88 -3.83 3.08 -3.33
N ALA A 89 -3.07 4.02 -2.75
CA ALA A 89 -3.61 5.04 -1.87
C ALA A 89 -4.63 5.93 -2.56
N ALA A 90 -4.34 6.38 -3.79
CA ALA A 90 -5.24 7.24 -4.55
C ALA A 90 -6.54 6.53 -4.91
N ALA A 91 -6.45 5.26 -5.32
CA ALA A 91 -7.63 4.49 -5.70
C ALA A 91 -8.53 4.25 -4.47
N TYR A 92 -7.94 3.93 -3.33
CA TYR A 92 -8.72 3.73 -2.11
C TYR A 92 -9.32 5.05 -1.60
N ALA A 93 -8.55 6.13 -1.63
CA ALA A 93 -9.05 7.45 -1.23
C ALA A 93 -10.24 7.89 -2.08
N LEU A 94 -10.18 7.65 -3.38
CA LEU A 94 -11.30 7.95 -4.28
C LEU A 94 -12.56 7.17 -3.89
N TYR A 95 -12.41 5.89 -3.62
CA TYR A 95 -13.50 5.03 -3.16
C TYR A 95 -14.09 5.54 -1.84
N TYR A 96 -13.24 5.79 -0.85
CA TYR A 96 -13.65 6.23 0.48
C TYR A 96 -14.36 7.60 0.42
N ASN A 97 -13.74 8.56 -0.27
CA ASN A 97 -14.27 9.91 -0.35
C ASN A 97 -15.63 9.94 -1.04
N LYS A 98 -15.80 9.13 -2.08
CA LYS A 98 -17.07 9.04 -2.77
C LYS A 98 -18.15 8.37 -1.91
N LYS A 99 -17.79 7.28 -1.23
CA LYS A 99 -18.74 6.52 -0.42
C LYS A 99 -19.23 7.29 0.81
N TYR A 100 -18.30 7.98 1.48
CA TYR A 100 -18.58 8.65 2.76
C TYR A 100 -18.73 10.16 2.64
N GLU A 101 -18.80 10.69 1.42
CA GLU A 101 -18.88 12.13 1.18
C GLU A 101 -17.77 12.88 1.91
N HIS A 102 -16.57 12.30 1.90
CA HIS A 102 -15.39 12.85 2.53
C HIS A 102 -14.59 13.64 1.50
N TYR A 103 -14.00 14.76 1.91
CA TYR A 103 -13.23 15.65 1.04
C TYR A 103 -11.80 15.76 1.53
N GLY A 104 -10.88 15.98 0.58
CA GLY A 104 -9.48 16.19 0.88
C GLY A 104 -8.70 14.88 1.04
N HIS A 105 -7.52 15.01 1.63
CA HIS A 105 -6.62 13.88 1.80
C HIS A 105 -7.18 12.86 2.80
N LEU A 106 -7.17 11.60 2.40
CA LEU A 106 -7.51 10.51 3.31
C LEU A 106 -6.29 10.03 4.08
N PHE A 107 -5.16 9.91 3.39
CA PHE A 107 -3.90 9.45 3.98
C PHE A 107 -2.96 10.61 4.29
N GLN A 108 -2.15 10.41 5.33
CA GLN A 108 -1.05 11.31 5.64
C GLN A 108 -0.16 11.45 4.41
N ASP A 109 0.31 12.66 4.14
CA ASP A 109 0.94 13.05 2.89
C ASP A 109 2.03 12.10 2.39
N ARG A 110 2.91 11.65 3.26
CA ARG A 110 3.99 10.76 2.84
C ARG A 110 3.92 9.44 3.61
N PHE A 111 3.78 8.35 2.88
CA PHE A 111 3.84 7.04 3.50
C PHE A 111 5.24 6.76 4.04
N LYS A 112 5.32 5.93 5.07
CA LYS A 112 6.59 5.48 5.63
C LYS A 112 7.03 4.20 4.92
N SER A 113 8.33 4.06 4.68
CA SER A 113 8.88 2.84 4.11
C SER A 113 10.22 2.52 4.77
N GLU A 114 10.41 1.23 5.06
CA GLU A 114 11.66 0.71 5.60
C GLU A 114 12.15 -0.40 4.68
N PRO A 115 13.44 -0.37 4.25
CA PRO A 115 13.96 -1.44 3.42
C PRO A 115 14.11 -2.73 4.20
N VAL A 116 13.77 -3.85 3.57
CA VAL A 116 13.99 -5.18 4.12
C VAL A 116 15.21 -5.77 3.41
N ASN A 117 16.35 -5.75 4.08
CA ASN A 117 17.64 -6.08 3.46
C ASN A 117 18.10 -7.52 3.70
N ASP A 118 17.46 -8.23 4.62
CA ASP A 118 17.82 -9.62 4.90
C ASP A 118 16.58 -10.44 5.28
N GLU A 119 16.76 -11.76 5.22
CA GLU A 119 15.68 -12.72 5.48
C GLU A 119 15.23 -12.70 6.94
N SER A 120 16.14 -12.51 7.89
CA SER A 120 15.80 -12.44 9.31
C SER A 120 14.82 -11.33 9.61
N TYR A 121 15.08 -10.16 9.05
CA TYR A 121 14.19 -9.00 9.24
C TYR A 121 12.82 -9.27 8.64
N PHE A 122 12.78 -9.88 7.46
CA PHE A 122 11.54 -10.23 6.77
C PHE A 122 10.69 -11.19 7.62
N VAL A 123 11.32 -12.23 8.14
CA VAL A 123 10.64 -13.22 9.01
C VAL A 123 10.09 -12.55 10.27
N THR A 124 10.88 -11.64 10.86
CA THR A 124 10.44 -10.90 12.05
C THR A 124 9.19 -10.06 11.75
N LEU A 125 9.16 -9.37 10.61
CA LEU A 125 7.99 -8.58 10.20
C LEU A 125 6.74 -9.45 10.04
N LEU A 126 6.87 -10.62 9.41
CA LEU A 126 5.74 -11.54 9.23
C LEU A 126 5.18 -12.02 10.56
N ASN A 127 6.02 -12.18 11.57
CA ASN A 127 5.60 -12.64 12.89
C ASN A 127 4.97 -11.54 13.76
N LEU A 128 5.08 -10.28 13.37
CA LEU A 128 4.49 -9.17 14.10
C LEU A 128 3.01 -8.91 13.76
N SER A 129 2.55 -9.46 12.67
CA SER A 129 1.17 -9.23 12.21
C SER A 129 0.17 -10.25 12.71
#